data_2bd5f28a4575ae671bfa917c7c229ab4
#
_entry.id   2bd5f28a4575ae671bfa917c7c229ab4
#
_cell.length_a   1.000
_cell.length_b   1.000
_cell.length_c   1.000
_cell.angle_alpha   90.00
_cell.angle_beta   90.00
_cell.angle_gamma   90.00
#
_symmetry.space_group_name_H-M   'P 1'
#
loop_
_entity.id
_entity.type
_entity.pdbx_description
1 polymer ?
#
loop_
_entity_poly.entity_id
_entity_poly.type
_entity_poly.pdbx_seq_one_letter_code
_entity_poly.pdbx_strand_id
1 'polypeptide(L)'
;MVERYFEALKGVKDPEIPVLNIVEMGMVLGLEAEGDRVRVRFRPTFSGCPALALIREEIQRALEEAGAKEVEVVEERTPWTTEAMTEEAKEKLRAYGVAPPLPLPMAHQDPACPRCGSRRVALKNPFGATLCKRLYQCQACGEVFEAFKTV
;
A
#
# COMPACT_ATOMS: atom_id res chain seq x y z
N MET A 1 -11.80 20.01 -10.54
CA MET A 1 -11.35 19.17 -11.67
C MET A 1 -10.34 18.12 -11.24
N VAL A 2 -9.29 18.52 -10.55
CA VAL A 2 -8.28 17.57 -10.03
C VAL A 2 -8.90 16.59 -9.02
N GLU A 3 -9.82 17.06 -8.19
CA GLU A 3 -10.49 16.24 -7.17
C GLU A 3 -11.20 15.04 -7.79
N ARG A 4 -11.83 15.22 -8.96
CA ARG A 4 -12.53 14.13 -9.63
C ARG A 4 -11.58 13.01 -10.02
N TYR A 5 -10.41 13.35 -10.52
CA TYR A 5 -9.40 12.37 -10.91
C TYR A 5 -8.76 11.73 -9.68
N PHE A 6 -8.55 12.52 -8.62
CA PHE A 6 -8.01 12.03 -7.38
C PHE A 6 -8.96 11.01 -6.73
N GLU A 7 -10.26 11.29 -6.73
CA GLU A 7 -11.28 10.36 -6.24
C GLU A 7 -11.30 9.07 -7.06
N ALA A 8 -11.09 9.16 -8.39
CA ALA A 8 -11.00 7.99 -9.24
C ALA A 8 -9.83 7.09 -8.84
N LEU A 9 -8.70 7.67 -8.46
CA LEU A 9 -7.52 6.92 -8.01
C LEU A 9 -7.77 6.18 -6.70
N LYS A 10 -8.67 6.66 -5.85
CA LYS A 10 -9.04 5.96 -4.62
C LYS A 10 -9.74 4.64 -4.89
N GLY A 11 -10.23 4.44 -6.11
CA GLY A 11 -10.78 3.15 -6.53
C GLY A 11 -9.74 2.15 -6.99
N VAL A 12 -8.50 2.58 -7.18
CA VAL A 12 -7.40 1.70 -7.61
C VAL A 12 -6.81 1.03 -6.38
N LYS A 13 -6.99 -0.28 -6.26
CA LYS A 13 -6.53 -1.06 -5.12
C LYS A 13 -5.14 -1.62 -5.37
N ASP A 14 -4.39 -1.80 -4.29
CA ASP A 14 -3.15 -2.54 -4.35
C ASP A 14 -3.50 -4.01 -4.59
N PRO A 15 -3.01 -4.65 -5.67
CA PRO A 15 -3.38 -6.04 -5.94
C PRO A 15 -2.88 -7.04 -4.89
N GLU A 16 -1.85 -6.69 -4.14
CA GLU A 16 -1.34 -7.54 -3.05
C GLU A 16 -2.10 -7.32 -1.75
N ILE A 17 -2.71 -6.14 -1.59
CA ILE A 17 -3.47 -5.77 -0.38
C ILE A 17 -4.76 -5.09 -0.85
N PRO A 18 -5.79 -5.87 -1.25
CA PRO A 18 -6.97 -5.31 -1.92
C PRO A 18 -7.86 -4.42 -1.05
N VAL A 19 -7.60 -4.35 0.26
CA VAL A 19 -8.33 -3.43 1.16
C VAL A 19 -7.76 -2.01 1.12
N LEU A 20 -6.56 -1.83 0.55
CA LEU A 20 -5.89 -0.53 0.48
C LEU A 20 -5.88 -0.02 -0.95
N ASN A 21 -6.10 1.28 -1.12
CA ASN A 21 -5.93 1.93 -2.41
C ASN A 21 -4.54 2.60 -2.49
N ILE A 22 -4.13 2.94 -3.71
CA ILE A 22 -2.79 3.49 -3.95
C ILE A 22 -2.59 4.88 -3.32
N VAL A 23 -3.66 5.62 -3.09
CA VAL A 23 -3.59 6.95 -2.49
C VAL A 23 -3.23 6.83 -1.00
N GLU A 24 -3.95 5.99 -0.26
CA GLU A 24 -3.68 5.80 1.17
C GLU A 24 -2.39 5.05 1.43
N MET A 25 -1.87 4.31 0.45
CA MET A 25 -0.55 3.69 0.52
C MET A 25 0.58 4.69 0.34
N GLY A 26 0.28 5.92 -0.09
CA GLY A 26 1.30 6.92 -0.35
C GLY A 26 2.07 6.70 -1.64
N MET A 27 1.49 5.98 -2.59
CA MET A 27 2.13 5.72 -3.89
C MET A 27 1.93 6.85 -4.88
N VAL A 28 0.89 7.68 -4.71
CA VAL A 28 0.63 8.81 -5.58
C VAL A 28 1.37 10.04 -5.06
N LEU A 29 2.35 10.51 -5.81
CA LEU A 29 3.14 11.69 -5.46
C LEU A 29 2.48 13.00 -5.87
N GLY A 30 1.72 12.97 -6.95
CA GLY A 30 1.03 14.14 -7.42
C GLY A 30 0.16 13.84 -8.64
N LEU A 31 -0.81 14.69 -8.86
CA LEU A 31 -1.69 14.59 -9.99
C LEU A 31 -1.88 16.00 -10.58
N GLU A 32 -1.65 16.13 -11.89
CA GLU A 32 -1.83 17.37 -12.61
C GLU A 32 -2.86 17.15 -13.69
N ALA A 33 -3.81 18.05 -13.81
CA ALA A 33 -4.84 17.98 -14.82
C ALA A 33 -4.88 19.29 -15.60
N GLU A 34 -4.91 19.18 -16.92
CA GLU A 34 -5.06 20.32 -17.83
C GLU A 34 -6.12 19.96 -18.86
N GLY A 35 -7.34 20.45 -18.61
CA GLY A 35 -8.50 20.05 -19.41
C GLY A 35 -8.80 18.55 -19.22
N ASP A 36 -8.73 17.79 -20.30
CA ASP A 36 -8.94 16.34 -20.30
C ASP A 36 -7.63 15.54 -20.33
N ARG A 37 -6.50 16.22 -20.17
CA ARG A 37 -5.17 15.61 -20.04
C ARG A 37 -4.84 15.50 -18.56
N VAL A 38 -4.45 14.31 -18.14
CA VAL A 38 -4.11 14.04 -16.74
C VAL A 38 -2.73 13.39 -16.66
N ARG A 39 -1.92 13.92 -15.78
CA ARG A 39 -0.58 13.38 -15.52
C ARG A 39 -0.53 12.96 -14.06
N VAL A 40 -0.23 11.69 -13.82
CA VAL A 40 -0.07 11.12 -12.48
C VAL A 40 1.37 10.77 -12.27
N ARG A 41 1.94 11.26 -11.17
CA ARG A 41 3.25 10.85 -10.71
C ARG A 41 3.05 9.85 -9.58
N PHE A 42 3.61 8.65 -9.72
CA PHE A 42 3.50 7.63 -8.71
C PHE A 42 4.86 6.96 -8.45
N ARG A 43 4.98 6.31 -7.32
CA ARG A 43 6.15 5.54 -6.95
C ARG A 43 5.72 4.14 -6.49
N PRO A 44 6.42 3.08 -6.94
CA PRO A 44 6.13 1.74 -6.46
C PRO A 44 6.64 1.55 -5.03
N THR A 45 6.01 0.63 -4.30
CA THR A 45 6.48 0.28 -2.95
C THR A 45 7.79 -0.47 -2.99
N PHE A 46 7.96 -1.33 -4.00
CA PHE A 46 9.19 -2.09 -4.21
C PHE A 46 9.59 -2.05 -5.67
N SER A 47 10.88 -1.85 -5.91
CA SER A 47 11.45 -1.91 -7.24
C SER A 47 11.29 -3.33 -7.80
N GLY A 48 10.83 -3.43 -9.05
CA GLY A 48 10.63 -4.74 -9.69
C GLY A 48 9.41 -5.51 -9.26
N CYS A 49 8.46 -4.86 -8.57
CA CYS A 49 7.21 -5.49 -8.17
C CYS A 49 6.43 -5.94 -9.41
N PRO A 50 6.03 -7.23 -9.51
CA PRO A 50 5.30 -7.72 -10.68
C PRO A 50 3.90 -7.12 -10.82
N ALA A 51 3.36 -6.55 -9.75
CA ALA A 51 2.07 -5.88 -9.77
C ALA A 51 2.11 -4.49 -10.38
N LEU A 52 3.31 -3.96 -10.66
CA LEU A 52 3.49 -2.58 -11.12
C LEU A 52 2.77 -2.30 -12.44
N ALA A 53 2.88 -3.21 -13.41
CA ALA A 53 2.20 -3.07 -14.70
C ALA A 53 0.68 -3.04 -14.53
N LEU A 54 0.15 -3.87 -13.64
CA LEU A 54 -1.28 -3.92 -13.36
C LEU A 54 -1.75 -2.61 -12.70
N ILE A 55 -0.97 -2.08 -11.78
CA ILE A 55 -1.30 -0.80 -11.13
C ILE A 55 -1.35 0.32 -12.17
N ARG A 56 -0.41 0.36 -13.11
CA ARG A 56 -0.39 1.37 -14.17
C ARG A 56 -1.64 1.29 -15.05
N GLU A 57 -2.04 0.08 -15.43
CA GLU A 57 -3.25 -0.14 -16.22
C GLU A 57 -4.50 0.29 -15.48
N GLU A 58 -4.57 -0.02 -14.19
CA GLU A 58 -5.70 0.35 -13.34
C GLU A 58 -5.80 1.87 -13.17
N ILE A 59 -4.67 2.54 -13.00
CA ILE A 59 -4.62 4.02 -12.93
C ILE A 59 -5.17 4.62 -14.22
N GLN A 60 -4.67 4.14 -15.35
CA GLN A 60 -5.09 4.64 -16.65
C GLN A 60 -6.60 4.45 -16.85
N ARG A 61 -7.09 3.25 -16.58
CA ARG A 61 -8.52 2.94 -16.71
C ARG A 61 -9.38 3.82 -15.81
N ALA A 62 -9.00 3.97 -14.55
CA ALA A 62 -9.75 4.78 -13.59
C ALA A 62 -9.87 6.25 -14.03
N LEU A 63 -8.77 6.81 -14.54
CA LEU A 63 -8.76 8.18 -15.00
C LEU A 63 -9.55 8.37 -16.30
N GLU A 64 -9.48 7.43 -17.21
CA GLU A 64 -10.27 7.44 -18.45
C GLU A 64 -11.77 7.37 -18.13
N GLU A 65 -12.17 6.53 -17.20
CA GLU A 65 -13.56 6.44 -16.75
C GLU A 65 -14.03 7.72 -16.08
N ALA A 66 -13.13 8.47 -15.47
CA ALA A 66 -13.44 9.75 -14.86
C ALA A 66 -13.51 10.91 -15.89
N GLY A 67 -13.23 10.62 -17.17
CA GLY A 67 -13.36 11.58 -18.25
C GLY A 67 -12.05 12.06 -18.87
N ALA A 68 -10.91 11.53 -18.46
CA ALA A 68 -9.63 11.89 -19.07
C ALA A 68 -9.49 11.27 -20.46
N LYS A 69 -9.08 12.07 -21.43
CA LYS A 69 -8.82 11.59 -22.79
C LYS A 69 -7.39 11.21 -23.00
N GLU A 70 -6.46 11.89 -22.32
CA GLU A 70 -5.05 11.55 -22.33
C GLU A 70 -4.58 11.34 -20.90
N VAL A 71 -3.98 10.20 -20.64
CA VAL A 71 -3.44 9.86 -19.32
C VAL A 71 -1.96 9.55 -19.47
N GLU A 72 -1.14 10.27 -18.73
CA GLU A 72 0.28 10.00 -18.64
C GLU A 72 0.58 9.51 -17.23
N VAL A 73 1.11 8.30 -17.11
CA VAL A 73 1.51 7.73 -15.83
C VAL A 73 3.02 7.77 -15.76
N VAL A 74 3.54 8.60 -14.85
CA VAL A 74 4.98 8.81 -14.66
C VAL A 74 5.42 8.07 -13.41
N GLU A 75 6.34 7.13 -13.57
CA GLU A 75 6.95 6.44 -12.45
C GLU A 75 8.17 7.24 -11.98
N GLU A 76 8.16 7.64 -10.72
CA GLU A 76 9.28 8.33 -10.13
C GLU A 76 10.11 7.38 -9.27
N ARG A 77 11.42 7.62 -9.23
CA ARG A 77 12.36 6.79 -8.46
C ARG A 77 12.50 7.22 -7.01
N THR A 78 11.62 8.10 -6.54
CA THR A 78 11.61 8.51 -5.13
C THR A 78 11.32 7.28 -4.27
N PRO A 79 12.18 6.95 -3.30
CA PRO A 79 11.94 5.78 -2.46
C PRO A 79 10.62 5.88 -1.70
N TRP A 80 9.84 4.82 -1.76
CA TRP A 80 8.66 4.70 -0.92
C TRP A 80 9.08 4.14 0.44
N THR A 81 8.52 4.71 1.51
CA THR A 81 8.70 4.19 2.86
C THR A 81 7.33 3.96 3.50
N THR A 82 7.28 3.11 4.52
CA THR A 82 6.04 2.84 5.24
C THR A 82 5.51 4.06 5.99
N GLU A 83 6.35 5.08 6.18
CA GLU A 83 5.92 6.36 6.74
C GLU A 83 4.94 7.10 5.81
N ALA A 84 4.92 6.77 4.52
CA ALA A 84 4.00 7.37 3.56
C ALA A 84 2.56 6.85 3.69
N MET A 85 2.35 5.74 4.40
CA MET A 85 1.02 5.20 4.64
C MET A 85 0.24 6.07 5.62
N THR A 86 -1.04 6.29 5.32
CA THR A 86 -1.92 7.03 6.22
C THR A 86 -2.28 6.16 7.43
N GLU A 87 -2.70 6.80 8.52
CA GLU A 87 -3.19 6.06 9.69
C GLU A 87 -4.43 5.23 9.34
N GLU A 88 -5.27 5.75 8.46
CA GLU A 88 -6.44 5.03 7.96
C GLU A 88 -6.03 3.73 7.25
N ALA A 89 -4.97 3.78 6.44
CA ALA A 89 -4.44 2.60 5.77
C ALA A 89 -3.96 1.56 6.78
N LYS A 90 -3.27 1.99 7.82
CA LYS A 90 -2.77 1.09 8.87
C LYS A 90 -3.92 0.42 9.64
N GLU A 91 -5.00 1.16 9.91
CA GLU A 91 -6.17 0.59 10.57
C GLU A 91 -6.89 -0.43 9.68
N LYS A 92 -6.96 -0.17 8.38
CA LYS A 92 -7.54 -1.14 7.42
C LYS A 92 -6.72 -2.42 7.37
N LEU A 93 -5.40 -2.32 7.43
CA LEU A 93 -4.53 -3.50 7.49
C LEU A 93 -4.81 -4.33 8.72
N ARG A 94 -4.93 -3.68 9.88
CA ARG A 94 -5.21 -4.37 11.14
C ARG A 94 -6.55 -5.09 11.08
N ALA A 95 -7.57 -4.43 10.56
CA ALA A 95 -8.90 -5.02 10.42
C ALA A 95 -8.91 -6.21 9.44
N TYR A 96 -8.03 -6.18 8.45
CA TYR A 96 -7.88 -7.26 7.47
C TYR A 96 -7.10 -8.46 8.04
N GLY A 97 -6.44 -8.29 9.18
CA GLY A 97 -5.66 -9.35 9.82
C GLY A 97 -4.17 -9.29 9.54
N VAL A 98 -3.70 -8.18 9.00
CA VAL A 98 -2.28 -7.94 8.75
C VAL A 98 -1.79 -6.90 9.74
N ALA A 99 -0.74 -7.21 10.49
CA ALA A 99 -0.15 -6.24 11.41
C ALA A 99 0.45 -5.07 10.62
N PRO A 100 0.06 -3.82 10.92
CA PRO A 100 0.61 -2.67 10.20
C PRO A 100 2.09 -2.47 10.50
N PRO A 101 2.85 -1.78 9.61
CA PRO A 101 4.27 -1.55 9.84
C PRO A 101 4.50 -0.65 11.05
N LEU A 102 5.58 -0.92 11.77
CA LEU A 102 6.00 -0.08 12.90
C LEU A 102 6.70 1.17 12.38
N PRO A 103 6.70 2.27 13.16
CA PRO A 103 7.50 3.46 12.82
C PRO A 103 8.98 3.09 12.64
N LEU A 104 9.68 3.83 11.79
CA LEU A 104 11.09 3.54 11.49
C LEU A 104 11.98 3.36 12.72
N PRO A 105 11.88 4.19 13.79
CA PRO A 105 12.68 3.97 14.99
C PRO A 105 12.42 2.64 15.69
N MET A 106 11.26 2.02 15.43
CA MET A 106 10.85 0.76 16.04
C MET A 106 10.85 -0.41 15.04
N ALA A 107 11.43 -0.22 13.87
CA ALA A 107 11.41 -1.21 12.78
C ALA A 107 12.05 -2.56 13.17
N HIS A 108 12.96 -2.57 14.13
CA HIS A 108 13.63 -3.77 14.62
C HIS A 108 12.80 -4.57 15.62
N GLN A 109 11.67 -4.01 16.08
CA GLN A 109 10.82 -4.67 17.05
C GLN A 109 9.81 -5.58 16.35
N ASP A 110 9.32 -6.59 17.09
CA ASP A 110 8.27 -7.45 16.59
C ASP A 110 6.92 -6.71 16.61
N PRO A 111 6.05 -6.96 15.61
CA PRO A 111 4.73 -6.33 15.58
C PRO A 111 3.81 -6.92 16.66
N ALA A 112 2.76 -6.16 17.00
CA ALA A 112 1.71 -6.68 17.87
C ALA A 112 0.77 -7.57 17.05
N CYS A 113 0.24 -8.63 17.69
CA CYS A 113 -0.75 -9.48 17.05
C CYS A 113 -2.01 -8.66 16.70
N PRO A 114 -2.48 -8.70 15.45
CA PRO A 114 -3.66 -7.91 15.06
C PRO A 114 -4.96 -8.42 15.70
N ARG A 115 -4.95 -9.65 16.22
CA ARG A 115 -6.12 -10.24 16.84
C ARG A 115 -6.23 -9.93 18.34
N CYS A 116 -5.14 -10.14 19.11
CA CYS A 116 -5.19 -9.96 20.56
C CYS A 116 -4.32 -8.82 21.09
N GLY A 117 -3.51 -8.19 20.25
CA GLY A 117 -2.65 -7.08 20.64
C GLY A 117 -1.37 -7.47 21.38
N SER A 118 -1.13 -8.75 21.62
CA SER A 118 0.08 -9.21 22.32
C SER A 118 1.32 -8.99 21.45
N ARG A 119 2.43 -8.64 22.10
CA ARG A 119 3.74 -8.55 21.45
C ARG A 119 4.56 -9.82 21.59
N ARG A 120 4.00 -10.84 22.22
CA ARG A 120 4.64 -12.14 22.34
C ARG A 120 4.41 -12.93 21.07
N VAL A 121 5.19 -12.61 20.04
CA VAL A 121 5.10 -13.21 18.71
C VAL A 121 6.44 -13.80 18.30
N ALA A 122 6.40 -14.84 17.47
CA ALA A 122 7.59 -15.47 16.93
C ALA A 122 7.56 -15.41 15.40
N LEU A 123 8.70 -15.05 14.80
CA LEU A 123 8.84 -15.05 13.36
C LEU A 123 8.82 -16.49 12.84
N LYS A 124 7.89 -16.80 11.94
CA LYS A 124 7.80 -18.12 11.31
C LYS A 124 8.50 -18.15 9.96
N ASN A 125 8.39 -17.08 9.20
CA ASN A 125 9.00 -16.96 7.88
C ASN A 125 9.24 -15.48 7.59
N PRO A 126 10.45 -15.08 7.13
CA PRO A 126 10.71 -13.69 6.76
C PRO A 126 9.93 -13.26 5.50
N PHE A 127 9.28 -14.19 4.80
CA PHE A 127 8.43 -13.91 3.64
C PHE A 127 7.05 -14.53 3.87
N GLY A 128 6.01 -13.69 3.78
CA GLY A 128 4.63 -14.15 3.80
C GLY A 128 4.15 -14.47 2.38
N ALA A 129 2.87 -14.21 2.11
CA ALA A 129 2.29 -14.42 0.79
C ALA A 129 2.93 -13.51 -0.28
N THR A 130 3.47 -12.36 0.13
CA THR A 130 4.14 -11.41 -0.75
C THR A 130 5.48 -10.98 -0.14
N LEU A 131 6.33 -10.34 -0.96
CA LEU A 131 7.65 -9.87 -0.51
C LEU A 131 7.57 -8.75 0.54
N CYS A 132 6.45 -8.06 0.62
CA CYS A 132 6.26 -6.95 1.56
C CYS A 132 5.78 -7.39 2.94
N LYS A 133 5.57 -8.69 3.15
CA LYS A 133 5.02 -9.22 4.41
C LYS A 133 5.89 -10.34 4.97
N ARG A 134 5.85 -10.44 6.31
CA ARG A 134 6.47 -11.55 7.05
C ARG A 134 5.39 -12.34 7.75
N LEU A 135 5.68 -13.59 8.05
CA LEU A 135 4.75 -14.48 8.75
C LEU A 135 5.18 -14.65 10.20
N TYR A 136 4.25 -14.38 11.11
CA TYR A 136 4.46 -14.51 12.56
C TYR A 136 3.41 -15.43 13.18
N GLN A 137 3.71 -15.91 14.36
CA GLN A 137 2.74 -16.62 15.20
C GLN A 137 2.67 -15.96 16.57
N CYS A 138 1.46 -15.64 17.02
CA CYS A 138 1.26 -15.11 18.36
C CYS A 138 1.38 -16.22 19.39
N GLN A 139 2.25 -16.02 20.39
CA GLN A 139 2.46 -16.98 21.47
C GLN A 139 1.36 -16.91 22.52
N ALA A 140 0.57 -15.83 22.53
CA ALA A 140 -0.51 -15.64 23.50
C ALA A 140 -1.83 -16.27 23.04
N CYS A 141 -2.24 -16.04 21.77
CA CYS A 141 -3.51 -16.57 21.27
C CYS A 141 -3.35 -17.69 20.22
N GLY A 142 -2.13 -17.95 19.76
CA GLY A 142 -1.85 -19.00 18.78
C GLY A 142 -2.11 -18.61 17.32
N GLU A 143 -2.60 -17.41 17.06
CA GLU A 143 -2.92 -16.95 15.71
C GLU A 143 -1.66 -16.82 14.86
N VAL A 144 -1.72 -17.33 13.62
CA VAL A 144 -0.70 -17.11 12.60
C VAL A 144 -1.15 -15.93 11.77
N PHE A 145 -0.32 -14.91 11.63
CA PHE A 145 -0.68 -13.68 10.94
C PHE A 145 0.48 -13.16 10.12
N GLU A 146 0.15 -12.36 9.11
CA GLU A 146 1.15 -11.65 8.33
C GLU A 146 1.34 -10.24 8.92
N ALA A 147 2.57 -9.75 8.84
CA ALA A 147 2.91 -8.38 9.24
C ALA A 147 3.58 -7.66 8.06
N PHE A 148 3.20 -6.42 7.83
CA PHE A 148 3.79 -5.60 6.80
C PHE A 148 5.20 -5.19 7.23
N LYS A 149 6.19 -5.36 6.34
CA LYS A 149 7.57 -4.97 6.64
C LYS A 149 7.72 -3.46 6.65
N THR A 150 8.42 -2.94 7.66
CA THR A 150 8.82 -1.52 7.68
C THR A 150 9.99 -1.31 6.74
N VAL A 151 9.89 -0.33 5.86
CA VAL A 151 10.94 0.06 4.93
C VAL A 151 11.14 1.56 4.90
#